data_4b38a9506086d97d7fc28f191b99f46f
#
_entry.id   4b38a9506086d97d7fc28f191b99f46f
#
_cell.length_a   1.000
_cell.length_b   1.000
_cell.length_c   1.000
_cell.angle_alpha   90.00
_cell.angle_beta   90.00
_cell.angle_gamma   90.00
#
_symmetry.space_group_name_H-M   'P 1'
#
loop_
_entity.id
_entity.type
_entity.pdbx_description
1 polymer ?
#
loop_
_entity_poly.entity_id
_entity_poly.type
_entity_poly.pdbx_seq_one_letter_code
_entity_poly.pdbx_strand_id
1 'polypeptide(L)'
;MIAVELNAERATALRRRFGDVDVTVVRADLADLRWPRKPFRVVASPPYNHTSQLVRRLLSLPQLHAADLVLQKAAAARLVQAPRGRHAHAYSLTLGMPVPRKAFNPPPKVDSVVLQIRRR
;
A
#
# COMPACT_ATOMS: atom_id res chain seq x y z
N MET A 1 14.60 -3.01 -3.86
CA MET A 1 13.35 -2.77 -3.10
C MET A 1 13.53 -1.60 -2.16
N ILE A 2 12.55 -0.76 -2.05
CA ILE A 2 12.53 0.36 -1.09
C ILE A 2 11.49 0.05 -0.03
N ALA A 3 11.87 0.02 1.24
CA ALA A 3 10.97 -0.15 2.37
C ALA A 3 10.79 1.20 3.05
N VAL A 4 9.54 1.63 3.24
CA VAL A 4 9.19 2.91 3.84
C VAL A 4 8.60 2.69 5.22
N GLU A 5 9.16 3.32 6.25
CA GLU A 5 8.70 3.23 7.63
C GLU A 5 8.89 4.58 8.32
N LEU A 6 7.84 5.10 8.91
CA LEU A 6 7.88 6.38 9.63
C LEU A 6 8.53 6.24 11.01
N ASN A 7 8.28 5.13 11.70
CA ASN A 7 8.79 4.90 13.06
C ASN A 7 10.29 4.61 13.06
N ALA A 8 11.06 5.39 13.83
CA ALA A 8 12.52 5.28 13.86
C ALA A 8 13.03 3.91 14.31
N GLU A 9 12.39 3.31 15.34
CA GLU A 9 12.81 2.00 15.86
C GLU A 9 12.54 0.89 14.85
N ARG A 10 11.38 0.92 14.19
CA ARG A 10 11.03 -0.05 13.15
C ARG A 10 11.94 0.09 11.93
N ALA A 11 12.25 1.31 11.52
CA ALA A 11 13.18 1.55 10.42
C ALA A 11 14.56 0.98 10.73
N THR A 12 15.06 1.16 11.95
CA THR A 12 16.32 0.60 12.41
C THR A 12 16.30 -0.93 12.42
N ALA A 13 15.19 -1.52 12.91
CA ALA A 13 15.01 -2.98 12.91
C ALA A 13 15.01 -3.56 11.49
N LEU A 14 14.36 -2.88 10.54
CA LEU A 14 14.34 -3.28 9.14
C LEU A 14 15.74 -3.23 8.53
N ARG A 15 16.52 -2.19 8.82
CA ARG A 15 17.92 -2.07 8.34
C ARG A 15 18.78 -3.20 8.85
N ARG A 16 18.63 -3.60 10.13
CA ARG A 16 19.35 -4.73 10.71
C ARG A 16 18.98 -6.04 10.09
N ARG A 17 17.67 -6.26 9.86
CA ARG A 17 17.15 -7.52 9.34
C ARG A 17 17.45 -7.73 7.86
N PHE A 18 17.41 -6.67 7.05
CA PHE A 18 17.51 -6.74 5.60
C PHE A 18 18.71 -6.01 5.02
N GLY A 19 19.68 -5.61 5.83
CA GLY A 19 20.85 -4.88 5.39
C GLY A 19 21.75 -5.66 4.42
N ASP A 20 21.67 -6.98 4.42
CA ASP A 20 22.47 -7.86 3.56
C ASP A 20 21.80 -8.15 2.22
N VAL A 21 20.59 -7.68 2.00
CA VAL A 21 19.83 -7.89 0.76
C VAL A 21 19.56 -6.54 0.08
N ASP A 22 19.08 -6.58 -1.15
CA ASP A 22 18.80 -5.38 -1.93
C ASP A 22 17.53 -4.68 -1.45
N VAL A 23 17.56 -4.16 -0.23
CA VAL A 23 16.47 -3.39 0.38
C VAL A 23 17.02 -2.07 0.92
N THR A 24 16.49 -0.97 0.41
CA THR A 24 16.76 0.37 0.94
C THR A 24 15.62 0.78 1.86
N VAL A 25 15.93 1.06 3.12
CA VAL A 25 14.93 1.51 4.09
C VAL A 25 14.90 3.03 4.14
N VAL A 26 13.73 3.61 3.89
CA VAL A 26 13.51 5.05 3.93
C VAL A 26 12.57 5.37 5.09
N ARG A 27 13.01 6.25 6.00
CA ARG A 27 12.16 6.75 7.07
C ARG A 27 11.39 7.97 6.56
N ALA A 28 10.11 7.79 6.24
CA ALA A 28 9.27 8.86 5.72
C ALA A 28 7.80 8.60 6.01
N ASP A 29 7.04 9.69 6.09
CA ASP A 29 5.58 9.63 6.05
C ASP A 29 5.13 9.36 4.61
N LEU A 30 4.11 8.51 4.44
CA LEU A 30 3.57 8.23 3.11
C LEU A 30 3.09 9.49 2.37
N ALA A 31 2.61 10.49 3.12
CA ALA A 31 2.17 11.76 2.55
C ALA A 31 3.31 12.55 1.92
N ASP A 32 4.52 12.40 2.42
CA ASP A 32 5.72 13.13 2.00
C ASP A 32 6.63 12.30 1.09
N LEU A 33 6.22 11.07 0.77
CA LEU A 33 7.06 10.16 0.01
C LEU A 33 7.18 10.61 -1.44
N ARG A 34 8.43 10.64 -1.93
CA ARG A 34 8.70 10.81 -3.36
C ARG A 34 8.61 9.46 -4.05
N TRP A 35 7.68 9.35 -4.96
CA TRP A 35 7.45 8.11 -5.69
C TRP A 35 8.48 7.91 -6.79
N PRO A 36 8.87 6.65 -7.10
CA PRO A 36 9.82 6.38 -8.17
C PRO A 36 9.35 6.91 -9.52
N ARG A 37 10.28 7.35 -10.35
CA ARG A 37 9.97 7.81 -11.72
C ARG A 37 9.87 6.68 -12.72
N LYS A 38 10.54 5.56 -12.45
CA LYS A 38 10.47 4.34 -13.27
C LYS A 38 9.24 3.53 -12.87
N PRO A 39 8.74 2.63 -13.73
CA PRO A 39 7.64 1.74 -13.34
C PRO A 39 7.95 0.99 -12.05
N PHE A 40 6.97 0.92 -11.15
CA PHE A 40 7.15 0.31 -9.83
C PHE A 40 5.90 -0.42 -9.37
N ARG A 41 6.09 -1.27 -8.37
CA ARG A 41 5.03 -2.02 -7.69
C ARG A 41 5.02 -1.65 -6.21
N VAL A 42 3.84 -1.71 -5.61
CA VAL A 42 3.64 -1.42 -4.19
C VAL A 42 3.03 -2.64 -3.51
N VAL A 43 3.58 -2.99 -2.34
CA VAL A 43 2.96 -3.91 -1.40
C VAL A 43 2.93 -3.19 -0.06
N ALA A 44 1.75 -3.01 0.50
CA ALA A 44 1.61 -2.24 1.73
C ALA A 44 0.41 -2.68 2.56
N SER A 45 0.54 -2.48 3.88
CA SER A 45 -0.57 -2.52 4.83
C SER A 45 -0.64 -1.15 5.50
N PRO A 46 -1.22 -0.14 4.83
CA PRO A 46 -1.18 1.23 5.32
C PRO A 46 -2.10 1.42 6.54
N PRO A 47 -1.84 2.46 7.36
CA PRO A 47 -2.78 2.84 8.41
C PRO A 47 -4.15 3.12 7.81
N TYR A 48 -5.21 2.64 8.47
CA TYR A 48 -6.57 2.67 7.91
C TYR A 48 -7.10 4.10 7.69
N ASN A 49 -6.64 5.06 8.47
CA ASN A 49 -7.06 6.46 8.33
C ASN A 49 -6.46 7.19 7.11
N HIS A 50 -5.48 6.60 6.44
CA HIS A 50 -4.83 7.19 5.25
C HIS A 50 -5.09 6.42 3.96
N THR A 51 -5.94 5.42 4.00
CA THR A 51 -6.19 4.51 2.88
C THR A 51 -6.66 5.21 1.61
N SER A 52 -7.69 6.04 1.71
CA SER A 52 -8.28 6.72 0.55
C SER A 52 -7.28 7.69 -0.10
N GLN A 53 -6.52 8.41 0.71
CA GLN A 53 -5.50 9.33 0.21
C GLN A 53 -4.38 8.58 -0.52
N LEU A 54 -3.92 7.47 0.05
CA LEU A 54 -2.88 6.65 -0.57
C LEU A 54 -3.34 6.10 -1.93
N VAL A 55 -4.52 5.50 -1.99
CA VAL A 55 -5.04 4.91 -3.23
C VAL A 55 -5.25 6.01 -4.28
N ARG A 56 -5.82 7.14 -3.90
CA ARG A 56 -5.97 8.27 -4.82
C ARG A 56 -4.62 8.74 -5.38
N ARG A 57 -3.61 8.80 -4.52
CA ARG A 57 -2.24 9.17 -4.94
C ARG A 57 -1.67 8.16 -5.90
N LEU A 58 -1.78 6.86 -5.59
CA LEU A 58 -1.29 5.79 -6.46
C LEU A 58 -1.96 5.81 -7.84
N LEU A 59 -3.28 6.00 -7.87
CA LEU A 59 -4.04 6.05 -9.13
C LEU A 59 -3.80 7.35 -9.91
N SER A 60 -3.04 8.28 -9.36
CA SER A 60 -2.62 9.51 -10.04
C SER A 60 -1.19 9.44 -10.58
N LEU A 61 -0.50 8.30 -10.39
CA LEU A 61 0.88 8.12 -10.84
C LEU A 61 0.91 7.29 -12.13
N PRO A 62 1.36 7.85 -13.24
CA PRO A 62 1.38 7.11 -14.51
C PRO A 62 2.36 5.94 -14.52
N GLN A 63 3.37 5.94 -13.66
CA GLN A 63 4.40 4.90 -13.58
C GLN A 63 4.04 3.74 -12.65
N LEU A 64 2.94 3.79 -11.93
CA LEU A 64 2.50 2.65 -11.12
C LEU A 64 2.15 1.46 -12.02
N HIS A 65 2.77 0.32 -11.78
CA HIS A 65 2.51 -0.90 -12.53
C HIS A 65 1.45 -1.76 -11.83
N ALA A 66 1.61 -1.99 -10.53
CA ALA A 66 0.71 -2.79 -9.73
C ALA A 66 0.82 -2.42 -8.26
N ALA A 67 -0.25 -2.63 -7.51
CA ALA A 67 -0.24 -2.50 -6.06
C ALA A 67 -1.12 -3.57 -5.42
N ASP A 68 -0.66 -4.11 -4.30
CA ASP A 68 -1.40 -5.01 -3.44
C ASP A 68 -1.45 -4.39 -2.05
N LEU A 69 -2.63 -4.00 -1.62
CA LEU A 69 -2.82 -3.25 -0.37
C LEU A 69 -3.73 -4.02 0.57
N VAL A 70 -3.30 -4.22 1.81
CA VAL A 70 -4.16 -4.79 2.84
C VAL A 70 -4.98 -3.66 3.44
N LEU A 71 -6.30 -3.70 3.22
CA LEU A 71 -7.23 -2.66 3.64
C LEU A 71 -8.41 -3.25 4.40
N GLN A 72 -9.13 -2.41 5.14
CA GLN A 72 -10.44 -2.79 5.66
C GLN A 72 -11.35 -3.14 4.49
N LYS A 73 -12.10 -4.24 4.61
CA LYS A 73 -12.96 -4.75 3.54
C LYS A 73 -13.96 -3.71 3.02
N ALA A 74 -14.61 -2.98 3.93
CA ALA A 74 -15.59 -1.95 3.56
C ALA A 74 -14.94 -0.81 2.77
N ALA A 75 -13.75 -0.37 3.16
CA ALA A 75 -13.03 0.70 2.46
C ALA A 75 -12.59 0.22 1.07
N ALA A 76 -12.08 -1.00 0.97
CA ALA A 76 -11.66 -1.57 -0.31
C ALA A 76 -12.85 -1.71 -1.27
N ALA A 77 -14.00 -2.15 -0.79
CA ALA A 77 -15.21 -2.28 -1.61
C ALA A 77 -15.66 -0.93 -2.17
N ARG A 78 -15.61 0.14 -1.37
CA ARG A 78 -15.94 1.49 -1.84
C ARG A 78 -14.98 1.96 -2.93
N LEU A 79 -13.69 1.67 -2.78
CA LEU A 79 -12.67 2.06 -3.75
C LEU A 79 -12.83 1.32 -5.08
N VAL A 80 -13.23 0.05 -5.06
CA VAL A 80 -13.51 -0.72 -6.27
C VAL A 80 -14.70 -0.13 -7.02
N GLN A 81 -15.75 0.29 -6.28
CA GLN A 81 -16.95 0.86 -6.90
C GLN A 81 -16.73 2.26 -7.49
N ALA A 82 -15.89 3.07 -6.84
CA ALA A 82 -15.65 4.46 -7.24
C ALA A 82 -14.16 4.80 -7.16
N PRO A 83 -13.32 4.26 -8.07
CA PRO A 83 -11.90 4.58 -8.09
C PRO A 83 -11.68 6.08 -8.34
N ARG A 84 -10.80 6.69 -7.54
CA ARG A 84 -10.48 8.11 -7.64
C ARG A 84 -8.98 8.31 -7.84
N GLY A 85 -8.64 9.18 -8.76
CA GLY A 85 -7.27 9.54 -9.09
C GLY A 85 -7.20 10.00 -10.55
N ARG A 86 -6.20 10.81 -10.86
CA ARG A 86 -6.04 11.40 -12.20
C ARG A 86 -6.00 10.35 -13.31
N HIS A 87 -5.40 9.19 -13.03
CA HIS A 87 -5.25 8.11 -14.00
C HIS A 87 -6.02 6.85 -13.60
N ALA A 88 -7.07 6.98 -12.78
CA ALA A 88 -7.84 5.84 -12.27
C ALA A 88 -8.37 4.92 -13.39
N HIS A 89 -8.77 5.48 -14.51
CA HIS A 89 -9.27 4.72 -15.68
C HIS A 89 -8.23 3.79 -16.30
N ALA A 90 -6.94 4.04 -16.03
CA ALA A 90 -5.85 3.20 -16.55
C ALA A 90 -5.63 1.94 -15.71
N TYR A 91 -6.37 1.77 -14.62
CA TYR A 91 -6.18 0.66 -13.68
C TYR A 91 -7.45 -0.13 -13.48
N SER A 92 -7.27 -1.41 -13.22
CA SER A 92 -8.32 -2.32 -12.77
C SER A 92 -8.15 -2.53 -11.26
N LEU A 93 -9.22 -2.34 -10.49
CA LEU A 93 -9.25 -2.56 -9.05
C LEU A 93 -10.15 -3.75 -8.75
N THR A 94 -9.62 -4.75 -8.05
CA THR A 94 -10.36 -5.94 -7.67
C THR A 94 -10.08 -6.32 -6.21
N LEU A 95 -11.03 -6.99 -5.58
CA LEU A 95 -10.85 -7.56 -4.26
C LEU A 95 -10.20 -8.93 -4.41
N GLY A 96 -9.05 -9.10 -3.79
CA GLY A 96 -8.32 -10.35 -3.80
C GLY A 96 -8.58 -11.17 -2.52
N MET A 97 -7.52 -11.76 -2.00
CA MET A 97 -7.58 -12.67 -0.86
C MET A 97 -8.05 -11.95 0.41
N PRO A 98 -9.01 -12.53 1.18
CA PRO A 98 -9.31 -12.02 2.52
C PRO A 98 -8.15 -12.28 3.47
N VAL A 99 -7.94 -11.34 4.40
CA VAL A 99 -6.92 -11.47 5.43
C VAL A 99 -7.62 -11.63 6.78
N PRO A 100 -7.51 -12.79 7.46
CA PRO A 100 -8.22 -13.02 8.71
C PRO A 100 -7.70 -12.12 9.82
N ARG A 101 -8.58 -11.74 10.75
CA ARG A 101 -8.24 -10.86 11.88
C ARG A 101 -7.07 -11.41 12.70
N LYS A 102 -6.97 -12.72 12.85
CA LYS A 102 -5.91 -13.39 13.60
C LYS A 102 -4.52 -13.25 12.97
N ALA A 103 -4.43 -12.82 11.71
CA ALA A 103 -3.15 -12.56 11.05
C ALA A 103 -2.47 -11.29 11.57
N PHE A 104 -3.19 -10.47 12.32
CA PHE A 104 -2.66 -9.22 12.90
C PHE A 104 -2.45 -9.37 14.41
N ASN A 105 -1.47 -8.64 14.94
CA ASN A 105 -1.20 -8.57 16.38
C ASN A 105 -1.05 -7.10 16.81
N PRO A 106 -2.02 -6.51 17.55
CA PRO A 106 -3.31 -7.09 17.95
C PRO A 106 -4.30 -7.22 16.80
N PRO A 107 -5.28 -8.15 16.89
CA PRO A 107 -6.29 -8.29 15.85
C PRO A 107 -7.15 -7.04 15.71
N PRO A 108 -7.47 -6.59 14.48
CA PRO A 108 -8.40 -5.49 14.26
C PRO A 108 -9.84 -5.93 14.55
N LYS A 109 -10.73 -4.94 14.72
CA LYS A 109 -12.15 -5.20 14.98
C LYS A 109 -12.95 -5.52 13.71
N VAL A 110 -12.39 -5.27 12.53
CA VAL A 110 -13.04 -5.42 11.24
C VAL A 110 -12.23 -6.32 10.33
N ASP A 111 -12.90 -6.89 9.33
CA ASP A 111 -12.26 -7.76 8.34
C ASP A 111 -11.42 -6.94 7.37
N SER A 112 -10.32 -7.54 6.91
CA SER A 112 -9.43 -6.97 5.92
C SER A 112 -9.39 -7.82 4.65
N VAL A 113 -8.98 -7.21 3.57
CA VAL A 113 -8.87 -7.85 2.26
C VAL A 113 -7.68 -7.24 1.51
N VAL A 114 -7.13 -7.98 0.58
CA VAL A 114 -6.12 -7.44 -0.33
C VAL A 114 -6.83 -6.74 -1.49
N LEU A 115 -6.63 -5.43 -1.61
CA LEU A 115 -7.04 -4.70 -2.80
C LEU A 115 -5.95 -4.84 -3.86
N GLN A 116 -6.30 -5.36 -5.01
CA GLN A 116 -5.37 -5.53 -6.13
C GLN A 116 -5.59 -4.43 -7.16
N ILE A 117 -4.54 -3.68 -7.42
CA ILE A 117 -4.52 -2.63 -8.45
C ILE A 117 -3.59 -3.11 -9.56
N ARG A 118 -4.09 -3.16 -10.78
CA ARG A 118 -3.33 -3.61 -11.96
C ARG A 118 -3.53 -2.63 -13.10
N ARG A 119 -2.45 -2.30 -13.80
CA ARG A 119 -2.54 -1.50 -15.00
C ARG A 119 -3.29 -2.27 -16.08
N ARG A 120 -4.22 -1.61 -16.73
CA ARG A 120 -5.00 -2.19 -17.84
C ARG A 120 -4.12 -2.38 -19.10
#